data_d03d7daf478cd871410ba69c1935da71
#
_entry.id   d03d7daf478cd871410ba69c1935da71
#
_cell.length_a   1.000
_cell.length_b   1.000
_cell.length_c   1.000
_cell.angle_alpha   90.00
_cell.angle_beta   90.00
_cell.angle_gamma   90.00
#
_symmetry.space_group_name_H-M   'P 1'
#
loop_
_entity.id
_entity.type
_entity.pdbx_description
1 polymer ?
#
loop_
_entity_poly.entity_id
_entity_poly.type
_entity_poly.pdbx_seq_one_letter_code
_entity_poly.pdbx_strand_id
1 'polypeptide(L)'
;MTSLKKQWFKKLPRTTYSQLYCPDELDDIEDFTSCIGSFRATNELYKIGAKVAPTSTWAEFGVGCGDSSRKLCKLLNDIGFLYLFDSWEGIPEPWVLGPLMTSRKGSWKFNKLRTSDERITFVDGWYKDTLPHDFPEQLGLINIDCDVYSSTRDVLFGCDSWIGEGTVIIFDELLGYHNYADHEYKALQEWLNHTGKTIEWLGKERFAAVGIIHE
;
A
#
# COMPACT_ATOMS: atom_id res chain seq x y z
N MET A 1 -25.52 -16.29 -1.47
CA MET A 1 -25.63 -14.85 -1.09
C MET A 1 -26.61 -14.17 -2.01
N THR A 2 -27.73 -13.75 -1.44
CA THR A 2 -28.98 -13.46 -2.12
C THR A 2 -28.95 -12.15 -2.93
N SER A 3 -29.74 -12.11 -4.00
CA SER A 3 -29.91 -11.04 -5.01
C SER A 3 -30.18 -9.63 -4.44
N LEU A 4 -30.60 -9.50 -3.21
CA LEU A 4 -30.89 -8.24 -2.53
C LEU A 4 -29.63 -7.39 -2.23
N LYS A 5 -28.49 -8.02 -1.88
CA LYS A 5 -27.22 -7.29 -1.65
C LYS A 5 -26.68 -6.64 -2.93
N LYS A 6 -26.85 -7.29 -4.08
CA LYS A 6 -26.43 -6.73 -5.39
C LYS A 6 -27.25 -5.54 -5.85
N GLN A 7 -28.51 -5.40 -5.41
CA GLN A 7 -29.39 -4.29 -5.79
C GLN A 7 -29.13 -3.02 -4.95
N TRP A 8 -28.71 -3.17 -3.68
CA TRP A 8 -28.40 -2.02 -2.82
C TRP A 8 -27.16 -1.28 -3.30
N PHE A 9 -26.11 -2.00 -3.71
CA PHE A 9 -24.89 -1.39 -4.24
C PHE A 9 -25.05 -0.68 -5.59
N LYS A 10 -26.13 -0.96 -6.35
CA LYS A 10 -26.43 -0.29 -7.61
C LYS A 10 -27.15 1.06 -7.46
N LYS A 11 -27.66 1.40 -6.28
CA LYS A 11 -28.49 2.61 -6.05
C LYS A 11 -27.79 3.75 -5.31
N LEU A 12 -26.57 3.53 -4.80
CA LEU A 12 -25.80 4.62 -4.18
C LEU A 12 -25.06 5.39 -5.28
N PRO A 13 -25.07 6.73 -5.23
CA PRO A 13 -24.27 7.55 -6.15
C PRO A 13 -22.80 7.11 -6.04
N ARG A 14 -22.10 7.01 -7.17
CA ARG A 14 -20.75 6.42 -7.31
C ARG A 14 -19.62 7.19 -6.59
N THR A 15 -19.93 8.33 -5.99
CA THR A 15 -19.02 9.27 -5.34
C THR A 15 -18.88 9.09 -3.82
N THR A 16 -19.56 8.13 -3.18
CA THR A 16 -19.86 8.24 -1.75
C THR A 16 -18.95 7.53 -0.78
N TYR A 17 -18.16 6.51 -1.16
CA TYR A 17 -17.34 5.81 -0.17
C TYR A 17 -15.96 6.46 0.03
N SER A 18 -15.27 6.82 -1.03
CA SER A 18 -14.00 7.55 -0.94
C SER A 18 -14.17 8.96 -0.35
N GLN A 19 -15.33 9.59 -0.53
CA GLN A 19 -15.63 10.91 0.04
C GLN A 19 -16.06 10.87 1.50
N LEU A 20 -16.73 9.80 1.98
CA LEU A 20 -17.17 9.68 3.38
C LEU A 20 -16.06 9.28 4.34
N TYR A 21 -15.01 8.62 3.85
CA TYR A 21 -13.91 8.07 4.64
C TYR A 21 -12.56 8.46 4.01
N CYS A 22 -12.42 9.75 3.67
CA CYS A 22 -11.21 10.31 3.09
C CYS A 22 -10.61 11.31 4.09
N PRO A 23 -9.32 11.29 4.33
CA PRO A 23 -8.64 12.37 5.04
C PRO A 23 -8.79 13.70 4.27
N ASP A 24 -8.94 14.81 4.99
CA ASP A 24 -9.16 16.14 4.39
C ASP A 24 -8.06 16.52 3.39
N GLU A 25 -6.82 16.14 3.67
CA GLU A 25 -5.66 16.39 2.81
C GLU A 25 -5.69 15.62 1.47
N LEU A 26 -6.61 14.66 1.31
CA LEU A 26 -6.81 13.90 0.08
C LEU A 26 -8.10 14.24 -0.66
N ASP A 27 -8.93 15.14 -0.12
CA ASP A 27 -10.25 15.44 -0.72
C ASP A 27 -10.13 16.02 -2.14
N ASP A 28 -9.19 16.94 -2.36
CA ASP A 28 -9.01 17.65 -3.64
C ASP A 28 -8.03 16.93 -4.59
N ILE A 29 -7.55 15.76 -4.24
CA ILE A 29 -6.59 15.00 -5.06
C ILE A 29 -7.31 14.25 -6.19
N GLU A 30 -6.64 14.14 -7.35
CA GLU A 30 -7.17 13.43 -8.51
C GLU A 30 -7.56 11.99 -8.17
N ASP A 31 -8.82 11.64 -8.39
CA ASP A 31 -9.41 10.34 -8.11
C ASP A 31 -9.51 9.50 -9.39
N PHE A 32 -8.65 8.49 -9.49
CA PHE A 32 -8.60 7.55 -10.60
C PHE A 32 -9.57 6.37 -10.44
N THR A 33 -10.50 6.42 -9.48
CA THR A 33 -11.45 5.34 -9.25
C THR A 33 -12.23 5.03 -10.52
N SER A 34 -11.85 3.95 -11.19
CA SER A 34 -12.59 3.44 -12.33
C SER A 34 -13.91 2.83 -11.86
N CYS A 35 -14.97 3.04 -12.65
CA CYS A 35 -16.34 2.62 -12.32
C CYS A 35 -16.56 1.11 -12.18
N ILE A 36 -15.54 0.28 -12.19
CA ILE A 36 -15.62 -1.19 -12.26
C ILE A 36 -14.86 -1.83 -11.10
N GLY A 37 -15.57 -2.18 -10.08
CA GLY A 37 -15.53 -3.34 -9.19
C GLY A 37 -14.24 -3.99 -8.71
N SER A 38 -13.05 -3.42 -8.82
CA SER A 38 -11.84 -3.97 -8.21
C SER A 38 -11.61 -3.41 -6.81
N PHE A 39 -11.17 -4.23 -5.87
CA PHE A 39 -10.76 -3.81 -4.51
C PHE A 39 -9.26 -3.43 -4.46
N ARG A 40 -8.56 -3.46 -5.57
CA ARG A 40 -7.10 -3.24 -5.66
C ARG A 40 -6.81 -1.97 -6.41
N ALA A 41 -5.69 -1.32 -6.06
CA ALA A 41 -5.15 -0.20 -6.81
C ALA A 41 -5.06 -0.52 -8.29
N THR A 42 -5.48 0.40 -9.15
CA THR A 42 -5.32 0.22 -10.59
C THR A 42 -3.88 0.44 -11.00
N ASN A 43 -3.60 0.11 -12.27
CA ASN A 43 -2.29 0.37 -12.86
C ASN A 43 -1.90 1.85 -12.86
N GLU A 44 -2.83 2.79 -12.65
CA GLU A 44 -2.55 4.22 -12.76
C GLU A 44 -1.71 4.73 -11.59
N LEU A 45 -2.02 4.37 -10.34
CA LEU A 45 -1.20 4.77 -9.19
C LEU A 45 0.23 4.24 -9.29
N TYR A 46 0.40 2.97 -9.72
CA TYR A 46 1.72 2.40 -9.96
C TYR A 46 2.49 3.13 -11.06
N LYS A 47 1.83 3.52 -12.18
CA LYS A 47 2.46 4.28 -13.26
C LYS A 47 2.88 5.68 -12.82
N ILE A 48 2.02 6.36 -12.05
CA ILE A 48 2.33 7.67 -11.48
C ILE A 48 3.57 7.55 -10.60
N GLY A 49 3.56 6.62 -9.63
CA GLY A 49 4.69 6.41 -8.73
C GLY A 49 5.98 6.04 -9.46
N ALA A 50 5.93 5.07 -10.36
CA ALA A 50 7.10 4.65 -11.13
C ALA A 50 7.72 5.76 -12.00
N LYS A 51 6.90 6.70 -12.48
CA LYS A 51 7.36 7.81 -13.33
C LYS A 51 8.19 8.83 -12.56
N VAL A 52 7.89 9.03 -11.28
CA VAL A 52 8.52 10.08 -10.45
C VAL A 52 9.49 9.53 -9.41
N ALA A 53 9.57 8.20 -9.24
CA ALA A 53 10.49 7.55 -8.32
C ALA A 53 11.95 7.97 -8.60
N PRO A 54 12.69 8.47 -7.59
CA PRO A 54 14.04 9.03 -7.78
C PRO A 54 15.10 7.97 -8.06
N THR A 55 14.89 6.74 -7.59
CA THR A 55 15.80 5.61 -7.78
C THR A 55 15.04 4.38 -8.30
N SER A 56 15.80 3.38 -8.76
CA SER A 56 15.24 2.12 -9.25
C SER A 56 15.31 0.99 -8.22
N THR A 57 15.57 1.30 -6.96
CA THR A 57 15.47 0.36 -5.83
C THR A 57 14.10 0.52 -5.19
N TRP A 58 13.25 -0.47 -5.39
CA TRP A 58 11.85 -0.46 -4.96
C TRP A 58 11.59 -1.57 -3.94
N ALA A 59 10.59 -1.36 -3.09
CA ALA A 59 10.15 -2.37 -2.14
C ALA A 59 8.63 -2.52 -2.12
N GLU A 60 8.15 -3.73 -1.91
CA GLU A 60 6.75 -4.05 -1.67
C GLU A 60 6.63 -4.81 -0.35
N PHE A 61 5.70 -4.38 0.47
CA PHE A 61 5.38 -4.97 1.77
C PHE A 61 3.95 -5.50 1.73
N GLY A 62 3.83 -6.84 1.76
CA GLY A 62 2.58 -7.54 1.49
C GLY A 62 2.49 -7.97 0.02
N VAL A 63 3.08 -9.11 -0.29
CA VAL A 63 3.18 -9.65 -1.66
C VAL A 63 1.93 -10.43 -2.05
N GLY A 64 1.39 -11.18 -1.09
CA GLY A 64 0.19 -11.97 -1.29
C GLY A 64 0.28 -12.93 -2.48
N CYS A 65 -0.61 -12.78 -3.45
CA CYS A 65 -0.59 -13.58 -4.69
C CYS A 65 0.30 -12.98 -5.80
N GLY A 66 0.96 -11.84 -5.54
CA GLY A 66 1.91 -11.18 -6.45
C GLY A 66 1.27 -10.39 -7.60
N ASP A 67 0.02 -9.96 -7.47
CA ASP A 67 -0.63 -9.18 -8.52
C ASP A 67 -0.02 -7.78 -8.65
N SER A 68 0.23 -7.11 -7.54
CA SER A 68 0.93 -5.82 -7.42
C SER A 68 2.40 -5.96 -7.81
N SER A 69 3.09 -6.97 -7.28
CA SER A 69 4.49 -7.27 -7.62
C SER A 69 4.71 -7.39 -9.12
N ARG A 70 3.80 -8.10 -9.84
CA ARG A 70 3.87 -8.23 -11.30
C ARG A 70 3.69 -6.90 -12.05
N LYS A 71 2.90 -5.97 -11.48
CA LYS A 71 2.71 -4.62 -12.04
C LYS A 71 3.98 -3.80 -11.84
N LEU A 72 4.51 -3.78 -10.63
CA LEU A 72 5.77 -3.09 -10.28
C LEU A 72 6.93 -3.60 -11.12
N CYS A 73 7.10 -4.91 -11.22
CA CYS A 73 8.16 -5.53 -12.01
C CYS A 73 8.13 -5.12 -13.51
N LYS A 74 6.93 -4.91 -14.09
CA LYS A 74 6.79 -4.44 -15.47
C LYS A 74 7.13 -2.97 -15.65
N LEU A 75 7.04 -2.17 -14.60
CA LEU A 75 7.35 -0.74 -14.61
C LEU A 75 8.82 -0.47 -14.23
N LEU A 76 9.43 -1.41 -13.52
CA LEU A 76 10.84 -1.34 -13.13
C LEU A 76 11.74 -1.47 -14.37
N ASN A 77 12.78 -0.65 -14.45
CA ASN A 77 13.77 -0.74 -15.53
C ASN A 77 14.67 -2.00 -15.40
N ASP A 78 15.47 -2.28 -16.44
CA ASP A 78 16.26 -3.51 -16.52
C ASP A 78 17.39 -3.63 -15.48
N ILE A 79 17.81 -2.51 -14.89
CA ILE A 79 18.88 -2.45 -13.89
C ILE A 79 18.36 -2.22 -12.46
N GLY A 80 17.05 -2.14 -12.30
CA GLY A 80 16.42 -1.87 -11.00
C GLY A 80 16.31 -3.12 -10.14
N PHE A 81 15.99 -2.92 -8.87
CA PHE A 81 15.78 -3.97 -7.88
C PHE A 81 14.38 -3.84 -7.25
N LEU A 82 13.72 -4.97 -7.06
CA LEU A 82 12.44 -5.05 -6.37
C LEU A 82 12.55 -6.03 -5.19
N TYR A 83 12.48 -5.49 -3.99
CA TYR A 83 12.47 -6.26 -2.75
C TYR A 83 11.03 -6.58 -2.37
N LEU A 84 10.72 -7.85 -2.16
CA LEU A 84 9.38 -8.35 -1.87
C LEU A 84 9.35 -8.95 -0.46
N PHE A 85 8.71 -8.24 0.46
CA PHE A 85 8.62 -8.61 1.87
C PHE A 85 7.26 -9.24 2.16
N ASP A 86 7.25 -10.46 2.70
CA ASP A 86 6.03 -11.12 3.16
C ASP A 86 6.37 -12.22 4.20
N SER A 87 5.51 -12.38 5.18
CA SER A 87 5.61 -13.49 6.14
C SER A 87 5.11 -14.81 5.57
N TRP A 88 4.25 -14.76 4.54
CA TRP A 88 3.48 -15.87 3.97
C TRP A 88 2.51 -16.53 4.98
N GLU A 89 2.30 -15.86 6.13
CA GLU A 89 1.43 -16.35 7.21
C GLU A 89 0.12 -15.57 7.36
N GLY A 90 -0.07 -14.54 6.49
CA GLY A 90 -1.21 -13.62 6.54
C GLY A 90 -1.03 -12.52 7.55
N ILE A 91 -2.08 -11.72 7.80
CA ILE A 91 -2.00 -10.55 8.69
C ILE A 91 -1.77 -10.94 10.16
N PRO A 92 -0.93 -10.17 10.91
CA PRO A 92 -0.55 -10.51 12.30
C PRO A 92 -1.65 -10.24 13.33
N GLU A 93 -2.64 -9.42 12.99
CA GLU A 93 -3.73 -9.00 13.85
C GLU A 93 -5.05 -8.91 13.07
N PRO A 94 -6.23 -8.77 13.73
CA PRO A 94 -7.46 -8.56 13.00
C PRO A 94 -7.48 -7.22 12.26
N TRP A 95 -7.92 -7.22 11.01
CA TRP A 95 -8.17 -6.01 10.23
C TRP A 95 -9.64 -5.64 10.30
N VAL A 96 -9.95 -4.55 10.99
CA VAL A 96 -11.33 -4.07 11.22
C VAL A 96 -11.66 -2.97 10.22
N LEU A 97 -12.34 -3.33 9.13
CA LEU A 97 -12.73 -2.36 8.11
C LEU A 97 -13.97 -1.54 8.50
N GLY A 98 -14.76 -2.07 9.43
CA GLY A 98 -15.98 -1.41 9.90
C GLY A 98 -16.83 -2.32 10.78
N PRO A 99 -18.01 -1.86 11.26
CA PRO A 99 -18.82 -2.54 12.26
C PRO A 99 -19.23 -3.97 11.90
N LEU A 100 -19.31 -4.28 10.60
CA LEU A 100 -19.77 -5.57 10.09
C LEU A 100 -18.74 -6.28 9.23
N MET A 101 -17.50 -5.75 9.12
CA MET A 101 -16.49 -6.29 8.25
C MET A 101 -15.14 -6.31 8.94
N THR A 102 -14.69 -7.52 9.25
CA THR A 102 -13.39 -7.77 9.90
C THR A 102 -12.74 -8.99 9.27
N SER A 103 -11.50 -8.85 8.86
CA SER A 103 -10.61 -9.97 8.51
C SER A 103 -9.91 -10.45 9.78
N ARG A 104 -9.81 -11.76 9.97
CA ARG A 104 -9.20 -12.33 11.18
C ARG A 104 -7.68 -12.38 11.02
N LYS A 105 -6.95 -12.38 12.13
CA LYS A 105 -5.54 -12.75 12.15
C LYS A 105 -5.31 -14.04 11.34
N GLY A 106 -4.25 -14.04 10.48
CA GLY A 106 -3.93 -15.13 9.56
C GLY A 106 -4.77 -15.14 8.27
N SER A 107 -5.68 -14.17 8.06
CA SER A 107 -6.28 -13.93 6.76
C SER A 107 -5.21 -13.51 5.75
N TRP A 108 -5.50 -13.67 4.46
CA TRP A 108 -4.58 -13.30 3.36
C TRP A 108 -3.27 -14.10 3.36
N LYS A 109 -3.30 -15.32 3.91
CA LYS A 109 -2.19 -16.26 3.82
C LYS A 109 -2.09 -16.82 2.41
N PHE A 110 -0.91 -16.70 1.80
CA PHE A 110 -0.60 -17.22 0.46
C PHE A 110 0.62 -18.13 0.49
N ASN A 111 0.77 -18.94 -0.55
CA ASN A 111 2.00 -19.69 -0.75
C ASN A 111 3.09 -18.76 -1.27
N LYS A 112 4.32 -18.93 -0.77
CA LYS A 112 5.48 -18.19 -1.25
C LYS A 112 5.60 -18.29 -2.77
N LEU A 113 5.77 -17.14 -3.41
CA LEU A 113 6.02 -17.04 -4.84
C LEU A 113 7.46 -17.45 -5.19
N ARG A 114 7.67 -17.74 -6.48
CA ARG A 114 8.99 -18.01 -7.04
C ARG A 114 9.12 -17.28 -8.36
N THR A 115 10.33 -16.82 -8.66
CA THR A 115 10.66 -16.18 -9.93
C THR A 115 12.08 -16.54 -10.33
N SER A 116 12.38 -16.45 -11.62
CA SER A 116 13.74 -16.47 -12.17
C SER A 116 14.22 -15.06 -12.55
N ASP A 117 13.45 -14.02 -12.27
CA ASP A 117 13.84 -12.63 -12.52
C ASP A 117 14.87 -12.21 -11.46
N GLU A 118 16.11 -11.99 -11.89
CA GLU A 118 17.24 -11.65 -11.00
C GLU A 118 17.12 -10.27 -10.36
N ARG A 119 16.21 -9.43 -10.85
CA ARG A 119 15.91 -8.11 -10.23
C ARG A 119 15.09 -8.25 -8.94
N ILE A 120 14.50 -9.42 -8.67
CA ILE A 120 13.58 -9.65 -7.56
C ILE A 120 14.28 -10.37 -6.42
N THR A 121 14.20 -9.78 -5.23
CA THR A 121 14.68 -10.38 -3.99
C THR A 121 13.51 -10.58 -3.03
N PHE A 122 13.26 -11.83 -2.60
CA PHE A 122 12.28 -12.15 -1.56
C PHE A 122 12.92 -12.04 -0.18
N VAL A 123 12.28 -11.30 0.72
CA VAL A 123 12.66 -11.20 2.14
C VAL A 123 11.52 -11.81 2.97
N ASP A 124 11.75 -13.05 3.43
CA ASP A 124 10.74 -13.84 4.11
C ASP A 124 10.73 -13.56 5.61
N GLY A 125 9.58 -13.28 6.17
CA GLY A 125 9.38 -13.11 7.60
C GLY A 125 8.50 -11.93 7.97
N TRP A 126 8.23 -11.77 9.25
CA TRP A 126 7.52 -10.62 9.78
C TRP A 126 8.37 -9.36 9.67
N TYR A 127 7.79 -8.21 9.35
CA TYR A 127 8.53 -6.94 9.15
C TYR A 127 9.36 -6.56 10.37
N LYS A 128 8.85 -6.75 11.59
CA LYS A 128 9.59 -6.52 12.84
C LYS A 128 10.87 -7.34 12.98
N ASP A 129 10.98 -8.47 12.26
CA ASP A 129 12.11 -9.38 12.32
C ASP A 129 13.05 -9.24 11.10
N THR A 130 12.56 -8.60 10.02
CA THR A 130 13.29 -8.43 8.75
C THR A 130 13.72 -6.98 8.49
N LEU A 131 13.23 -6.04 9.26
CA LEU A 131 13.60 -4.63 9.22
C LEU A 131 14.37 -4.21 10.49
N PRO A 132 15.33 -3.26 10.39
CA PRO A 132 15.77 -2.63 9.16
C PRO A 132 16.49 -3.60 8.22
N HIS A 133 16.36 -3.37 6.90
CA HIS A 133 17.02 -4.13 5.84
C HIS A 133 18.06 -3.25 5.15
N ASP A 134 19.20 -3.82 4.75
CA ASP A 134 20.22 -3.10 3.99
C ASP A 134 19.83 -3.03 2.52
N PHE A 135 19.39 -1.87 2.09
CA PHE A 135 19.18 -1.57 0.67
C PHE A 135 20.44 -0.93 0.08
N PRO A 136 20.70 -1.09 -1.23
CA PRO A 136 21.90 -0.55 -1.86
C PRO A 136 21.90 1.00 -1.98
N GLU A 137 20.72 1.60 -1.93
CA GLU A 137 20.47 3.04 -2.04
C GLU A 137 19.12 3.41 -1.43
N GLN A 138 18.77 4.69 -1.38
CA GLN A 138 17.45 5.18 -1.01
C GLN A 138 16.36 4.46 -1.82
N LEU A 139 15.27 4.10 -1.16
CA LEU A 139 14.11 3.52 -1.83
C LEU A 139 13.43 4.57 -2.72
N GLY A 140 13.32 4.28 -4.01
CA GLY A 140 12.63 5.15 -4.96
C GLY A 140 11.12 5.02 -4.90
N LEU A 141 10.64 3.78 -4.70
CA LEU A 141 9.21 3.50 -4.58
C LEU A 141 8.97 2.40 -3.54
N ILE A 142 7.98 2.63 -2.69
CA ILE A 142 7.50 1.68 -1.69
C ILE A 142 6.02 1.42 -1.94
N ASN A 143 5.63 0.16 -2.09
CA ASN A 143 4.24 -0.26 -2.08
C ASN A 143 3.92 -0.88 -0.72
N ILE A 144 3.00 -0.28 0.01
CA ILE A 144 2.51 -0.75 1.31
C ILE A 144 1.13 -1.36 1.08
N ASP A 145 1.04 -2.68 1.21
CA ASP A 145 -0.15 -3.52 1.09
C ASP A 145 -0.17 -4.44 2.33
N CYS A 146 -0.20 -3.78 3.51
CA CYS A 146 0.00 -4.43 4.81
C CYS A 146 -1.29 -4.58 5.60
N ASP A 147 -2.39 -3.98 5.13
CA ASP A 147 -3.73 -3.98 5.71
C ASP A 147 -3.84 -3.34 7.11
N VAL A 148 -2.91 -3.64 8.03
CA VAL A 148 -3.07 -3.36 9.46
C VAL A 148 -2.02 -2.40 10.02
N TYR A 149 -2.41 -1.68 11.08
CA TYR A 149 -1.59 -0.67 11.71
C TYR A 149 -0.20 -1.17 12.14
N SER A 150 -0.12 -2.32 12.83
CA SER A 150 1.16 -2.81 13.35
C SER A 150 2.16 -3.11 12.23
N SER A 151 1.69 -3.70 11.13
CA SER A 151 2.51 -4.02 9.96
C SER A 151 3.02 -2.75 9.26
N THR A 152 2.12 -1.82 8.96
CA THR A 152 2.50 -0.55 8.31
C THR A 152 3.45 0.27 9.17
N ARG A 153 3.23 0.28 10.50
CA ARG A 153 4.13 0.94 11.45
C ARG A 153 5.54 0.32 11.43
N ASP A 154 5.62 -1.02 11.47
CA ASP A 154 6.90 -1.72 11.40
C ASP A 154 7.65 -1.38 10.10
N VAL A 155 6.94 -1.29 8.96
CA VAL A 155 7.51 -0.90 7.67
C VAL A 155 8.03 0.53 7.68
N LEU A 156 7.20 1.51 8.03
CA LEU A 156 7.57 2.93 7.95
C LEU A 156 8.74 3.27 8.87
N PHE A 157 8.70 2.80 10.12
CA PHE A 157 9.77 3.04 11.08
C PHE A 157 11.03 2.19 10.78
N GLY A 158 10.86 0.96 10.30
CA GLY A 158 11.97 0.09 9.94
C GLY A 158 12.71 0.51 8.67
N CYS A 159 12.03 1.21 7.76
CA CYS A 159 12.61 1.73 6.53
C CYS A 159 12.99 3.22 6.61
N ASP A 160 12.80 3.90 7.73
CA ASP A 160 12.93 5.35 7.86
C ASP A 160 14.23 5.91 7.28
N SER A 161 15.36 5.27 7.55
CA SER A 161 16.69 5.67 7.02
C SER A 161 16.83 5.55 5.50
N TRP A 162 15.88 4.86 4.84
CA TRP A 162 15.87 4.62 3.40
C TRP A 162 14.75 5.39 2.68
N ILE A 163 13.93 6.10 3.46
CA ILE A 163 12.84 6.96 2.97
C ILE A 163 13.29 8.41 3.10
N GLY A 164 13.62 9.06 2.00
CA GLY A 164 14.09 10.44 1.97
C GLY A 164 13.37 11.28 0.92
N GLU A 165 13.91 12.46 0.66
CA GLU A 165 13.36 13.39 -0.33
C GLU A 165 13.10 12.71 -1.67
N GLY A 166 11.87 12.80 -2.16
CA GLY A 166 11.44 12.23 -3.42
C GLY A 166 11.01 10.76 -3.38
N THR A 167 11.19 10.03 -2.27
CA THR A 167 10.67 8.66 -2.15
C THR A 167 9.17 8.64 -2.37
N VAL A 168 8.72 7.77 -3.25
CA VAL A 168 7.29 7.57 -3.54
C VAL A 168 6.74 6.47 -2.65
N ILE A 169 5.59 6.72 -2.01
CA ILE A 169 4.88 5.69 -1.25
C ILE A 169 3.49 5.49 -1.87
N ILE A 170 3.14 4.25 -2.13
CA ILE A 170 1.79 3.80 -2.49
C ILE A 170 1.24 3.03 -1.31
N PHE A 171 0.06 3.40 -0.84
CA PHE A 171 -0.72 2.66 0.15
C PHE A 171 -1.91 2.03 -0.54
N ASP A 172 -2.16 0.74 -0.33
CA ASP A 172 -3.28 0.04 -0.96
C ASP A 172 -4.60 0.23 -0.19
N GLU A 173 -4.55 0.43 1.14
CA GLU A 173 -5.72 0.60 2.02
C GLU A 173 -5.65 1.83 2.94
N LEU A 174 -5.26 2.99 2.40
CA LEU A 174 -5.11 4.21 3.21
C LEU A 174 -6.44 4.87 3.61
N LEU A 175 -7.48 4.72 2.78
CA LEU A 175 -8.74 5.46 2.89
C LEU A 175 -9.93 4.64 2.40
N GLY A 176 -11.14 5.23 2.35
CA GLY A 176 -12.28 4.64 1.65
C GLY A 176 -13.08 3.60 2.42
N TYR A 177 -12.75 3.31 3.68
CA TYR A 177 -13.50 2.41 4.56
C TYR A 177 -13.64 3.00 5.97
N HIS A 178 -14.62 2.50 6.75
CA HIS A 178 -15.05 3.15 8.00
C HIS A 178 -13.90 3.34 9.02
N ASN A 179 -13.05 2.34 9.21
CA ASN A 179 -11.98 2.36 10.20
C ASN A 179 -10.59 2.66 9.59
N TYR A 180 -10.51 3.33 8.44
CA TYR A 180 -9.23 3.63 7.78
C TYR A 180 -8.25 4.36 8.72
N ALA A 181 -8.77 5.24 9.58
CA ALA A 181 -7.97 6.03 10.52
C ALA A 181 -7.30 5.21 11.65
N ASP A 182 -7.65 3.92 11.79
CA ASP A 182 -7.08 3.04 12.80
C ASP A 182 -5.93 2.15 12.26
N HIS A 183 -5.69 2.17 10.93
CA HIS A 183 -4.76 1.25 10.26
C HIS A 183 -3.60 1.98 9.56
N GLU A 184 -3.42 1.83 8.25
CA GLU A 184 -2.28 2.40 7.50
C GLU A 184 -2.17 3.91 7.68
N TYR A 185 -3.30 4.63 7.62
CA TYR A 185 -3.34 6.07 7.82
C TYR A 185 -2.80 6.48 9.20
N LYS A 186 -3.18 5.77 10.27
CA LYS A 186 -2.66 6.02 11.61
C LYS A 186 -1.14 5.87 11.68
N ALA A 187 -0.62 4.78 11.12
CA ALA A 187 0.81 4.50 11.11
C ALA A 187 1.58 5.59 10.34
N LEU A 188 1.03 6.04 9.20
CA LEU A 188 1.60 7.13 8.42
C LEU A 188 1.64 8.44 9.22
N GLN A 189 0.53 8.84 9.87
CA GLN A 189 0.48 10.08 10.65
C GLN A 189 1.47 10.04 11.83
N GLU A 190 1.59 8.91 12.52
CA GLU A 190 2.58 8.75 13.60
C GLU A 190 4.01 8.88 13.09
N TRP A 191 4.33 8.27 11.94
CA TRP A 191 5.65 8.33 11.34
C TRP A 191 6.00 9.74 10.84
N LEU A 192 5.08 10.42 10.14
CA LEU A 192 5.29 11.81 9.69
C LEU A 192 5.51 12.76 10.88
N ASN A 193 4.72 12.60 11.95
CA ASN A 193 4.90 13.39 13.17
C ASN A 193 6.24 13.11 13.88
N HIS A 194 6.72 11.89 13.83
CA HIS A 194 7.98 11.48 14.44
C HIS A 194 9.19 12.03 13.68
N THR A 195 9.14 11.97 12.35
CA THR A 195 10.28 12.33 11.48
C THR A 195 10.31 13.81 11.10
N GLY A 196 9.17 14.48 11.13
CA GLY A 196 8.99 15.84 10.62
C GLY A 196 8.88 15.90 9.08
N LYS A 197 8.91 14.76 8.41
CA LYS A 197 8.71 14.66 6.96
C LYS A 197 7.27 15.00 6.60
N THR A 198 7.06 15.37 5.34
CA THR A 198 5.72 15.64 4.78
C THR A 198 5.48 14.77 3.56
N ILE A 199 4.22 14.64 3.15
CA ILE A 199 3.84 13.89 1.95
C ILE A 199 3.01 14.78 1.03
N GLU A 200 3.40 14.85 -0.25
CA GLU A 200 2.62 15.46 -1.32
C GLU A 200 1.84 14.37 -2.04
N TRP A 201 0.52 14.45 -2.02
CA TRP A 201 -0.33 13.47 -2.67
C TRP A 201 -0.45 13.71 -4.17
N LEU A 202 -0.22 12.67 -4.96
CA LEU A 202 -0.25 12.70 -6.43
C LEU A 202 -1.54 12.13 -7.01
N GLY A 203 -2.24 11.29 -6.25
CA GLY A 203 -3.48 10.68 -6.69
C GLY A 203 -4.02 9.68 -5.71
N LYS A 204 -5.31 9.40 -5.83
CA LYS A 204 -6.00 8.38 -5.03
C LYS A 204 -6.87 7.52 -5.92
N GLU A 205 -7.18 6.34 -5.42
CA GLU A 205 -8.07 5.41 -6.08
C GLU A 205 -8.72 4.50 -5.06
N ARG A 206 -10.01 4.65 -4.83
CA ARG A 206 -10.82 3.84 -3.94
C ARG A 206 -10.26 3.77 -2.50
N PHE A 207 -9.39 2.80 -2.19
CA PHE A 207 -8.75 2.64 -0.86
C PHE A 207 -7.29 3.08 -0.89
N ALA A 208 -6.71 3.15 -2.08
CA ALA A 208 -5.30 3.41 -2.29
C ALA A 208 -4.99 4.90 -2.51
N ALA A 209 -3.78 5.30 -2.16
CA ALA A 209 -3.24 6.61 -2.51
C ALA A 209 -1.74 6.51 -2.82
N VAL A 210 -1.23 7.45 -3.61
CA VAL A 210 0.19 7.60 -3.94
C VAL A 210 0.66 9.01 -3.63
N GLY A 211 1.81 9.13 -2.97
CA GLY A 211 2.41 10.42 -2.63
C GLY A 211 3.93 10.38 -2.68
N ILE A 212 4.53 11.56 -2.65
CA ILE A 212 5.98 11.80 -2.60
C ILE A 212 6.33 12.34 -1.22
N ILE A 213 7.42 11.84 -0.65
CA ILE A 213 7.97 12.31 0.63
C ILE A 213 8.88 13.51 0.40
N HIS A 214 8.75 14.50 1.29
CA HIS A 214 9.59 15.68 1.41
C HIS A 214 10.17 15.78 2.82
N GLU A 215 11.45 16.20 2.91
CA GLU A 215 12.18 16.41 4.18
C GLU A 215 12.03 17.81 4.74
#